data_d6f5e16776cd2a142f3b355efeb77aa4
#
_entry.id   d6f5e16776cd2a142f3b355efeb77aa4
#
_cell.length_a   1.000
_cell.length_b   1.000
_cell.length_c   1.000
_cell.angle_alpha   90.00
_cell.angle_beta   90.00
_cell.angle_gamma   90.00
#
_symmetry.space_group_name_H-M   'P 1'
#
loop_
_entity.id
_entity.type
_entity.pdbx_description
1 polymer ?
#
loop_
_entity_poly.entity_id
_entity_poly.type
_entity_poly.pdbx_seq_one_letter_code
_entity_poly.pdbx_strand_id
1 'polypeptide(L)'
;MRTEYITDCGPIPQRKDTCMNQGTQNGKNSQIGLKKIFVCSPFRGIGSTEEAAKKNYQNNIALAKGVCRYIADKGFIPYCPHLYFPRFLLDSDPDEREIGMSMGQSWLAQCSELWVIGRRISSGMEREIAKAEKWGIPIKHYVLKRTPEERLLDAILRPEIEFHEMV
;
A
#
# COMPACT_ATOMS: atom_id res chain seq x y z
N MET A 1 31.68 22.65 -12.89
CA MET A 1 30.45 21.88 -13.08
C MET A 1 29.29 22.76 -12.68
N ARG A 2 28.42 23.11 -13.62
CA ARG A 2 27.27 23.97 -13.36
C ARG A 2 26.09 23.08 -12.92
N THR A 3 25.57 23.36 -11.75
CA THR A 3 24.33 22.73 -11.24
C THR A 3 23.18 23.47 -11.94
N GLU A 4 22.49 22.78 -12.84
CA GLU A 4 21.26 23.31 -13.44
C GLU A 4 20.09 23.04 -12.51
N TYR A 5 19.47 24.11 -12.03
CA TYR A 5 18.23 24.06 -11.28
C TYR A 5 17.06 23.91 -12.25
N ILE A 6 16.19 22.92 -12.01
CA ILE A 6 14.93 22.78 -12.74
C ILE A 6 14.01 23.92 -12.28
N THR A 7 13.94 24.97 -13.07
CA THR A 7 12.98 26.05 -12.91
C THR A 7 12.01 26.00 -14.07
N ASP A 8 11.05 25.10 -14.04
CA ASP A 8 9.77 25.29 -14.72
C ASP A 8 8.74 24.21 -14.28
N CYS A 9 8.16 24.43 -13.13
CA CYS A 9 6.85 23.83 -12.83
C CYS A 9 5.82 24.86 -13.30
N GLY A 10 5.27 24.66 -14.48
CA GLY A 10 4.15 25.45 -14.98
C GLY A 10 2.99 25.51 -13.95
N PRO A 11 2.14 26.54 -14.02
CA PRO A 11 1.12 26.76 -13.00
C PRO A 11 0.17 25.57 -12.90
N ILE A 12 -0.03 25.09 -11.67
CA ILE A 12 -1.02 24.04 -11.33
C ILE A 12 -2.40 24.57 -11.77
N PRO A 13 -3.14 23.85 -12.63
CA PRO A 13 -4.48 24.28 -13.03
C PRO A 13 -5.37 24.36 -11.80
N GLN A 14 -5.84 25.56 -11.52
CA GLN A 14 -6.83 25.78 -10.45
C GLN A 14 -8.14 25.10 -10.85
N ARG A 15 -8.60 24.13 -10.05
CA ARG A 15 -9.94 23.59 -10.17
C ARG A 15 -10.93 24.71 -9.89
N LYS A 16 -11.79 25.00 -10.87
CA LYS A 16 -12.97 25.85 -10.66
C LYS A 16 -13.93 25.09 -9.75
N ASP A 17 -14.04 25.53 -8.51
CA ASP A 17 -15.07 25.08 -7.60
C ASP A 17 -16.42 25.55 -8.10
N THR A 18 -17.18 24.62 -8.66
CA THR A 18 -18.59 24.83 -8.96
C THR A 18 -19.38 23.76 -8.25
N CYS A 19 -19.59 23.94 -6.96
CA CYS A 19 -20.67 23.31 -6.22
C CYS A 19 -21.38 24.39 -5.45
N MET A 20 -22.52 24.82 -6.00
CA MET A 20 -23.46 25.65 -5.27
C MET A 20 -24.01 24.84 -4.10
N ASN A 21 -23.76 25.39 -2.91
CA ASN A 21 -24.31 24.89 -1.66
C ASN A 21 -25.49 25.80 -1.29
N GLN A 22 -26.68 25.24 -1.17
CA GLN A 22 -27.78 25.88 -0.45
C GLN A 22 -28.11 25.06 0.79
N GLY A 23 -27.73 25.61 1.91
CA GLY A 23 -28.47 25.66 3.17
C GLY A 23 -28.69 24.37 3.96
N THR A 24 -27.99 24.20 5.05
CA THR A 24 -28.58 24.34 6.41
C THR A 24 -27.47 24.28 7.44
N GLN A 25 -27.45 25.29 8.33
CA GLN A 25 -26.58 25.34 9.51
C GLN A 25 -27.00 24.26 10.51
N ASN A 26 -26.07 23.39 10.92
CA ASN A 26 -25.88 23.04 12.32
C ASN A 26 -24.49 22.40 12.50
N GLY A 27 -23.70 23.07 13.30
CA GLY A 27 -22.31 22.77 13.52
C GLY A 27 -22.08 21.42 14.19
N LYS A 28 -21.17 20.72 13.63
CA LYS A 28 -20.07 19.97 14.23
C LYS A 28 -19.18 19.58 13.07
N ASN A 29 -18.15 20.34 12.81
CA ASN A 29 -17.11 20.01 11.86
C ASN A 29 -16.27 18.86 12.45
N SER A 30 -16.85 17.67 12.51
CA SER A 30 -16.08 16.45 12.68
C SER A 30 -15.45 16.19 11.31
N GLN A 31 -14.22 16.63 11.12
CA GLN A 31 -13.33 16.04 10.14
C GLN A 31 -13.25 14.56 10.50
N ILE A 32 -14.16 13.75 9.93
CA ILE A 32 -14.04 12.29 9.95
C ILE A 32 -12.86 12.00 9.03
N GLY A 33 -11.66 12.06 9.58
CA GLY A 33 -10.46 11.65 8.88
C GLY A 33 -10.65 10.19 8.46
N LEU A 34 -10.64 9.92 7.15
CA LEU A 34 -10.74 8.56 6.64
C LEU A 34 -9.66 7.69 7.30
N LYS A 35 -10.06 6.51 7.77
CA LYS A 35 -9.17 5.55 8.41
C LYS A 35 -8.04 5.18 7.43
N LYS A 36 -6.79 5.29 7.88
CA LYS A 36 -5.60 4.97 7.10
C LYS A 36 -5.14 3.56 7.46
N ILE A 37 -4.97 2.72 6.48
CA ILE A 37 -4.56 1.33 6.65
C ILE A 37 -3.20 1.13 6.00
N PHE A 38 -2.22 0.69 6.79
CA PHE A 38 -0.90 0.32 6.27
C PHE A 38 -0.94 -1.10 5.71
N VAL A 39 -0.52 -1.26 4.46
CA VAL A 39 -0.48 -2.55 3.76
C VAL A 39 0.91 -3.13 3.87
N CYS A 40 1.07 -4.10 4.78
CA CYS A 40 2.29 -4.88 4.97
C CYS A 40 2.16 -6.18 4.17
N SER A 41 2.78 -6.24 2.99
CA SER A 41 2.70 -7.40 2.10
C SER A 41 4.05 -7.72 1.46
N PRO A 42 4.27 -8.96 0.96
CA PRO A 42 5.51 -9.31 0.28
C PRO A 42 5.77 -8.38 -0.90
N PHE A 43 7.03 -8.00 -1.10
CA PHE A 43 7.46 -7.15 -2.22
C PHE A 43 8.46 -7.87 -3.12
N ARG A 44 9.64 -8.22 -2.61
CA ARG A 44 10.70 -8.87 -3.39
C ARG A 44 10.24 -10.23 -3.92
N GLY A 45 10.55 -10.47 -5.17
CA GLY A 45 10.36 -11.77 -5.78
C GLY A 45 11.37 -12.78 -5.25
N ILE A 46 10.92 -14.01 -5.11
CA ILE A 46 11.74 -15.16 -4.75
C ILE A 46 11.48 -16.27 -5.73
N GLY A 47 12.51 -17.00 -6.08
CA GLY A 47 12.45 -18.12 -6.99
C GLY A 47 13.80 -18.79 -7.14
N SER A 48 13.81 -20.03 -7.64
CA SER A 48 15.04 -20.78 -7.96
C SER A 48 15.72 -20.28 -9.24
N THR A 49 14.99 -19.55 -10.08
CA THR A 49 15.49 -18.90 -11.31
C THR A 49 15.09 -17.43 -11.30
N GLU A 50 15.74 -16.64 -12.17
CA GLU A 50 15.43 -15.22 -12.33
C GLU A 50 13.99 -15.01 -12.83
N GLU A 51 13.53 -15.85 -13.77
CA GLU A 51 12.16 -15.79 -14.28
C GLU A 51 11.14 -16.10 -13.19
N ALA A 52 11.42 -17.09 -12.33
CA ALA A 52 10.54 -17.44 -11.22
C ALA A 52 10.48 -16.29 -10.19
N ALA A 53 11.61 -15.67 -9.87
CA ALA A 53 11.68 -14.52 -9.00
C ALA A 53 10.92 -13.32 -9.59
N LYS A 54 11.09 -13.04 -10.88
CA LYS A 54 10.38 -11.97 -11.59
C LYS A 54 8.86 -12.19 -11.58
N LYS A 55 8.42 -13.43 -11.87
CA LYS A 55 7.00 -13.79 -11.83
C LYS A 55 6.43 -13.63 -10.41
N ASN A 56 7.17 -14.05 -9.39
CA ASN A 56 6.76 -13.90 -8.00
C ASN A 56 6.66 -12.42 -7.60
N TYR A 57 7.61 -11.59 -8.01
CA TYR A 57 7.55 -10.13 -7.84
C TYR A 57 6.28 -9.54 -8.46
N GLN A 58 5.97 -9.90 -9.70
CA GLN A 58 4.76 -9.44 -10.38
C GLN A 58 3.49 -9.85 -9.63
N ASN A 59 3.44 -11.08 -9.10
CA ASN A 59 2.33 -11.55 -8.27
C ASN A 59 2.21 -10.75 -6.97
N ASN A 60 3.33 -10.41 -6.31
CA ASN A 60 3.34 -9.60 -5.10
C ASN A 60 2.78 -8.19 -5.38
N ILE A 61 3.17 -7.58 -6.49
CA ILE A 61 2.63 -6.26 -6.91
C ILE A 61 1.13 -6.34 -7.21
N ALA A 62 0.68 -7.39 -7.91
CA ALA A 62 -0.74 -7.60 -8.20
C ALA A 62 -1.55 -7.79 -6.91
N LEU A 63 -1.04 -8.59 -5.97
CA LEU A 63 -1.61 -8.78 -4.65
C LEU A 63 -1.76 -7.44 -3.91
N ALA A 64 -0.68 -6.67 -3.81
CA ALA A 64 -0.70 -5.38 -3.12
C ALA A 64 -1.71 -4.39 -3.75
N LYS A 65 -1.80 -4.34 -5.08
CA LYS A 65 -2.80 -3.53 -5.79
C LYS A 65 -4.22 -3.96 -5.46
N GLY A 66 -4.49 -5.27 -5.44
CA GLY A 66 -5.79 -5.82 -5.11
C GLY A 66 -6.20 -5.49 -3.66
N VAL A 67 -5.27 -5.62 -2.71
CA VAL A 67 -5.49 -5.24 -1.30
C VAL A 67 -5.82 -3.75 -1.19
N CYS A 68 -5.03 -2.89 -1.84
CA CYS A 68 -5.30 -1.45 -1.84
C CYS A 68 -6.68 -1.13 -2.42
N ARG A 69 -7.09 -1.81 -3.49
CA ARG A 69 -8.43 -1.66 -4.06
C ARG A 69 -9.51 -2.05 -3.06
N TYR A 70 -9.38 -3.22 -2.44
CA TYR A 70 -10.31 -3.68 -1.41
C TYR A 70 -10.44 -2.69 -0.24
N ILE A 71 -9.31 -2.15 0.26
CA ILE A 71 -9.29 -1.13 1.32
C ILE A 71 -10.03 0.14 0.88
N ALA A 72 -9.79 0.59 -0.36
CA ALA A 72 -10.45 1.76 -0.92
C ALA A 72 -11.97 1.55 -1.09
N ASP A 73 -12.40 0.37 -1.53
CA ASP A 73 -13.80 0.01 -1.68
C ASP A 73 -14.54 -0.05 -0.32
N LYS A 74 -13.80 -0.27 0.79
CA LYS A 74 -14.30 -0.15 2.17
C LYS A 74 -14.35 1.30 2.68
N GLY A 75 -13.96 2.29 1.88
CA GLY A 75 -13.94 3.69 2.26
C GLY A 75 -12.74 4.08 3.13
N PHE A 76 -11.66 3.28 3.15
CA PHE A 76 -10.42 3.57 3.86
C PHE A 76 -9.32 4.04 2.91
N ILE A 77 -8.26 4.62 3.46
CA ILE A 77 -7.10 5.06 2.68
C ILE A 77 -5.99 4.00 2.79
N PRO A 78 -5.61 3.30 1.69
CA PRO A 78 -4.50 2.35 1.73
C PRO A 78 -3.15 3.09 1.66
N TYR A 79 -2.25 2.77 2.59
CA TYR A 79 -0.84 3.17 2.56
C TYR A 79 0.01 1.95 2.25
N CYS A 80 0.52 1.87 1.02
CA CYS A 80 1.32 0.76 0.52
C CYS A 80 2.65 1.27 -0.04
N PRO A 81 3.72 1.34 0.79
CA PRO A 81 5.02 1.92 0.42
C PRO A 81 5.60 1.33 -0.86
N HIS A 82 5.56 0.02 -1.02
CA HIS A 82 6.15 -0.69 -2.15
C HIS A 82 5.35 -0.60 -3.47
N LEU A 83 4.20 0.05 -3.48
CA LEU A 83 3.55 0.49 -4.72
C LEU A 83 3.92 1.93 -5.12
N TYR A 84 4.54 2.68 -4.20
CA TYR A 84 4.87 4.09 -4.42
C TYR A 84 6.37 4.35 -4.54
N PHE A 85 7.15 4.02 -3.53
CA PHE A 85 8.58 4.36 -3.48
C PHE A 85 9.43 3.73 -4.58
N PRO A 86 9.19 2.47 -5.05
CA PRO A 86 9.97 1.88 -6.14
C PRO A 86 9.79 2.55 -7.51
N ARG A 87 8.98 3.58 -7.60
CA ARG A 87 8.85 4.41 -8.81
C ARG A 87 10.02 5.38 -8.97
N PHE A 88 10.74 5.68 -7.89
CA PHE A 88 11.84 6.63 -7.85
C PHE A 88 12.99 6.23 -6.92
N LEU A 89 12.88 5.11 -6.18
CA LEU A 89 13.94 4.51 -5.40
C LEU A 89 14.24 3.10 -5.91
N LEU A 90 15.53 2.73 -5.94
CA LEU A 90 16.00 1.42 -6.33
C LEU A 90 16.08 0.51 -5.10
N ASP A 91 15.18 -0.47 -4.97
CA ASP A 91 15.19 -1.44 -3.85
C ASP A 91 16.43 -2.37 -3.84
N SER A 92 17.18 -2.42 -4.95
CA SER A 92 18.46 -3.12 -5.05
C SER A 92 19.63 -2.34 -4.46
N ASP A 93 19.52 -1.02 -4.35
CA ASP A 93 20.50 -0.17 -3.69
C ASP A 93 20.23 -0.15 -2.18
N PRO A 94 21.22 -0.52 -1.32
CA PRO A 94 21.01 -0.59 0.12
C PRO A 94 20.63 0.75 0.76
N ASP A 95 21.20 1.85 0.29
CA ASP A 95 20.97 3.19 0.85
C ASP A 95 19.57 3.70 0.47
N GLU A 96 19.19 3.57 -0.80
CA GLU A 96 17.86 3.93 -1.27
C GLU A 96 16.77 3.05 -0.64
N ARG A 97 17.07 1.77 -0.42
CA ARG A 97 16.19 0.86 0.33
C ARG A 97 15.97 1.33 1.76
N GLU A 98 17.01 1.74 2.47
CA GLU A 98 16.88 2.22 3.86
C GLU A 98 16.09 3.54 3.90
N ILE A 99 16.29 4.43 2.93
CA ILE A 99 15.46 5.62 2.75
C ILE A 99 13.98 5.23 2.56
N GLY A 100 13.68 4.31 1.65
CA GLY A 100 12.32 3.82 1.41
C GLY A 100 11.68 3.19 2.65
N MET A 101 12.45 2.40 3.42
CA MET A 101 12.01 1.81 4.68
C MET A 101 11.71 2.88 5.74
N SER A 102 12.55 3.91 5.86
CA SER A 102 12.35 5.02 6.79
C SER A 102 11.09 5.83 6.46
N MET A 103 10.89 6.14 5.17
CA MET A 103 9.69 6.82 4.69
C MET A 103 8.44 5.96 4.93
N GLY A 104 8.52 4.64 4.72
CA GLY A 104 7.45 3.69 5.03
C GLY A 104 7.07 3.71 6.50
N GLN A 105 8.05 3.76 7.41
CA GLN A 105 7.80 3.89 8.85
C GLN A 105 7.07 5.21 9.18
N SER A 106 7.44 6.30 8.53
CA SER A 106 6.74 7.59 8.71
C SER A 106 5.28 7.53 8.24
N TRP A 107 4.98 6.74 7.22
CA TRP A 107 3.61 6.46 6.81
C TRP A 107 2.88 5.58 7.83
N LEU A 108 3.52 4.50 8.31
CA LEU A 108 2.97 3.60 9.32
C LEU A 108 2.56 4.36 10.57
N ALA A 109 3.39 5.29 11.05
CA ALA A 109 3.09 6.10 12.23
C ALA A 109 1.79 6.92 12.13
N GLN A 110 1.29 7.14 10.91
CA GLN A 110 0.05 7.88 10.64
C GLN A 110 -1.15 6.96 10.41
N CYS A 111 -0.95 5.64 10.43
CA CYS A 111 -1.99 4.67 10.14
C CYS A 111 -2.73 4.25 11.40
N SER A 112 -4.02 3.95 11.23
CA SER A 112 -4.88 3.46 12.32
C SER A 112 -4.70 1.96 12.57
N GLU A 113 -4.28 1.23 11.54
CA GLU A 113 -4.05 -0.22 11.58
C GLU A 113 -2.95 -0.61 10.60
N LEU A 114 -2.27 -1.71 10.90
CA LEU A 114 -1.39 -2.42 9.97
C LEU A 114 -2.06 -3.73 9.56
N TRP A 115 -2.22 -3.95 8.27
CA TRP A 115 -2.74 -5.19 7.71
C TRP A 115 -1.60 -6.02 7.11
N VAL A 116 -1.34 -7.16 7.72
CA VAL A 116 -0.34 -8.13 7.27
C VAL A 116 -0.99 -9.09 6.27
N ILE A 117 -0.47 -9.13 5.06
CA ILE A 117 -1.07 -9.86 3.95
C ILE A 117 -0.25 -11.10 3.59
N GLY A 118 -0.90 -12.25 3.66
CA GLY A 118 -0.30 -13.54 3.31
C GLY A 118 0.25 -14.29 4.51
N ARG A 119 0.69 -15.52 4.26
CA ARG A 119 1.21 -16.42 5.32
C ARG A 119 2.72 -16.29 5.53
N ARG A 120 3.42 -15.79 4.51
CA ARG A 120 4.87 -15.66 4.57
C ARG A 120 5.23 -14.24 4.95
N ILE A 121 6.01 -14.11 6.01
CA ILE A 121 6.55 -12.83 6.46
C ILE A 121 7.99 -12.71 5.93
N SER A 122 8.29 -11.60 5.27
CA SER A 122 9.63 -11.24 4.83
C SER A 122 10.34 -10.38 5.89
N SER A 123 11.66 -10.27 5.81
CA SER A 123 12.44 -9.43 6.74
C SER A 123 12.01 -7.95 6.73
N GLY A 124 11.52 -7.43 5.59
CA GLY A 124 10.92 -6.09 5.52
C GLY A 124 9.62 -6.00 6.31
N MET A 125 8.75 -6.99 6.14
CA MET A 125 7.49 -7.09 6.89
C MET A 125 7.73 -7.26 8.39
N GLU A 126 8.70 -8.07 8.80
CA GLU A 126 9.09 -8.20 10.22
C GLU A 126 9.44 -6.84 10.85
N ARG A 127 10.20 -6.01 10.14
CA ARG A 127 10.56 -4.66 10.61
C ARG A 127 9.32 -3.75 10.75
N GLU A 128 8.38 -3.82 9.82
CA GLU A 128 7.12 -3.07 9.87
C GLU A 128 6.22 -3.54 11.02
N ILE A 129 6.08 -4.86 11.21
CA ILE A 129 5.31 -5.48 12.30
C ILE A 129 5.90 -5.06 13.65
N ALA A 130 7.21 -5.22 13.84
CA ALA A 130 7.88 -4.85 15.10
C ALA A 130 7.73 -3.35 15.42
N LYS A 131 7.67 -2.49 14.40
CA LYS A 131 7.41 -1.05 14.61
C LYS A 131 5.96 -0.79 15.00
N ALA A 132 4.99 -1.46 14.36
CA ALA A 132 3.58 -1.36 14.71
C ALA A 132 3.34 -1.81 16.15
N GLU A 133 3.92 -2.93 16.56
CA GLU A 133 3.87 -3.43 17.95
C GLU A 133 4.43 -2.39 18.92
N LYS A 134 5.65 -1.89 18.64
CA LYS A 134 6.29 -0.87 19.48
C LYS A 134 5.45 0.39 19.64
N TRP A 135 4.69 0.77 18.62
CA TRP A 135 3.88 1.99 18.62
C TRP A 135 2.43 1.74 19.03
N GLY A 136 2.06 0.49 19.38
CA GLY A 136 0.70 0.12 19.77
C GLY A 136 -0.31 0.25 18.63
N ILE A 137 0.15 0.16 17.37
CA ILE A 137 -0.73 0.18 16.19
C ILE A 137 -1.38 -1.20 16.07
N PRO A 138 -2.72 -1.32 16.03
CA PRO A 138 -3.41 -2.59 15.85
C PRO A 138 -2.96 -3.33 14.59
N ILE A 139 -2.66 -4.62 14.72
CA ILE A 139 -2.20 -5.49 13.63
C ILE A 139 -3.31 -6.49 13.32
N LYS A 140 -3.63 -6.63 12.02
CA LYS A 140 -4.56 -7.62 11.52
C LYS A 140 -3.89 -8.47 10.45
N HIS A 141 -4.15 -9.78 10.48
CA HIS A 141 -3.60 -10.73 9.53
C HIS A 141 -4.67 -11.20 8.55
N TYR A 142 -4.36 -11.10 7.26
CA TYR A 142 -5.26 -11.50 6.19
C TYR A 142 -4.60 -12.51 5.26
N VAL A 143 -5.33 -13.56 4.91
CA VAL A 143 -4.92 -14.56 3.93
C VAL A 143 -5.93 -14.59 2.81
N LEU A 144 -5.44 -14.58 1.57
CA LEU A 144 -6.31 -14.83 0.42
C LEU A 144 -6.85 -16.25 0.49
N LYS A 145 -8.16 -16.41 0.54
CA LYS A 145 -8.78 -17.69 0.17
C LYS A 145 -8.77 -17.77 -1.36
N ARG A 146 -7.99 -18.72 -1.87
CA ARG A 146 -8.09 -19.11 -3.27
C ARG A 146 -8.68 -20.50 -3.31
N THR A 147 -9.87 -20.62 -3.87
CA THR A 147 -10.39 -21.95 -4.23
C THR A 147 -9.58 -22.50 -5.41
N PRO A 148 -9.50 -23.83 -5.61
CA PRO A 148 -8.84 -24.42 -6.76
C PRO A 148 -9.36 -23.90 -8.11
N GLU A 149 -10.65 -23.55 -8.18
CA GLU A 149 -11.32 -23.02 -9.37
C GLU A 149 -10.95 -21.57 -9.67
N GLU A 150 -10.75 -20.74 -8.64
CA GLU A 150 -10.30 -19.35 -8.77
C GLU A 150 -8.86 -19.24 -9.29
N ARG A 151 -8.01 -20.26 -9.05
CA ARG A 151 -6.67 -20.32 -9.65
C ARG A 151 -6.72 -20.46 -11.17
N LEU A 152 -7.78 -21.06 -11.67
CA LEU A 152 -8.01 -21.23 -13.12
C LEU A 152 -8.61 -19.97 -13.74
N LEU A 153 -9.48 -19.28 -13.01
CA LEU A 153 -10.10 -18.01 -13.45
C LEU A 153 -9.16 -16.79 -13.33
N ASP A 154 -8.17 -16.81 -12.41
CA ASP A 154 -7.12 -15.78 -12.29
C ASP A 154 -6.32 -15.57 -13.59
N ALA A 155 -6.38 -16.52 -14.52
CA ALA A 155 -5.78 -16.41 -15.84
C ALA A 155 -6.66 -15.63 -16.84
N ILE A 156 -7.93 -15.42 -16.59
CA ILE A 156 -8.91 -14.94 -17.57
C ILE A 156 -9.72 -13.71 -17.09
N LEU A 157 -10.00 -13.56 -15.82
CA LEU A 157 -10.82 -12.47 -15.29
C LEU A 157 -10.23 -11.88 -14.02
N ARG A 158 -10.39 -10.57 -13.81
CA ARG A 158 -9.93 -9.86 -12.59
C ARG A 158 -10.46 -10.54 -11.35
N PRO A 159 -9.61 -11.03 -10.43
CA PRO A 159 -10.08 -11.73 -9.24
C PRO A 159 -10.82 -10.77 -8.32
N GLU A 160 -12.02 -11.12 -7.91
CA GLU A 160 -12.58 -10.61 -6.67
C GLU A 160 -11.78 -11.24 -5.54
N ILE A 161 -10.98 -10.42 -4.86
CA ILE A 161 -10.10 -10.86 -3.78
C ILE A 161 -10.95 -10.92 -2.51
N GLU A 162 -11.35 -12.12 -2.10
CA GLU A 162 -11.94 -12.32 -0.79
C GLU A 162 -10.85 -12.42 0.27
N PHE A 163 -10.83 -11.44 1.18
CA PHE A 163 -9.96 -11.44 2.35
C PHE A 163 -10.73 -11.99 3.55
N HIS A 164 -10.12 -12.95 4.25
CA HIS A 164 -10.63 -13.42 5.54
C HIS A 164 -9.64 -13.03 6.63
N GLU A 165 -10.17 -12.42 7.68
CA GLU A 165 -9.43 -12.16 8.90
C GLU A 165 -9.12 -13.51 9.58
N MET A 166 -7.85 -13.75 9.91
CA MET A 166 -7.48 -14.90 10.72
C MET A 166 -7.71 -14.52 12.19
N VAL A 167 -8.58 -15.26 12.84
CA VAL A 167 -8.83 -15.18 14.29
C VAL A 167 -7.71 -15.88 15.03
#